data_75f2684c1f00bc8e97b6faf923de0165
#
_entry.id   75f2684c1f00bc8e97b6faf923de0165
#
_cell.length_a   1.000
_cell.length_b   1.000
_cell.length_c   1.000
_cell.angle_alpha   90.00
_cell.angle_beta   90.00
_cell.angle_gamma   90.00
#
_symmetry.space_group_name_H-M   'P 1'
#
loop_
_entity.id
_entity.type
_entity.pdbx_description
1 polymer ?
#
loop_
_entity_poly.entity_id
_entity_poly.type
_entity_poly.pdbx_seq_one_letter_code
_entity_poly.pdbx_strand_id
1 'polypeptide(L)'
;MKWYVLQVMTGSERDVCTALRRKGVKARAPDQRMEIRRRGQWQTEDRLLLPGYVFVGAEYTAALFHVVSPVPGVIRWLGLEHGEPQALDTREALRWRLDSDETLEPSRVLFHADGTWHVLDGPLAAFAGCPVRMERRQRRAYVTAELGGVARRVRFGVIPV
;
A
#
# COMPACT_ATOMS: atom_id res chain seq x y z
N MET A 1 0.82 3.10 19.88
CA MET A 1 0.78 3.71 18.53
C MET A 1 -0.14 2.90 17.64
N LYS A 2 -0.99 3.58 16.92
CA LYS A 2 -1.89 2.96 15.94
C LYS A 2 -1.56 3.49 14.54
N TRP A 3 -1.93 2.73 13.52
CA TRP A 3 -1.80 3.15 12.14
C TRP A 3 -3.14 3.62 11.59
N TYR A 4 -3.11 4.76 10.93
CA TYR A 4 -4.26 5.38 10.29
C TYR A 4 -3.95 5.62 8.80
N VAL A 5 -4.96 5.90 8.01
CA VAL A 5 -4.80 6.13 6.57
C VAL A 5 -5.28 7.53 6.22
N LEU A 6 -4.42 8.26 5.50
CA LEU A 6 -4.79 9.53 4.87
C LEU A 6 -5.07 9.31 3.40
N GLN A 7 -6.14 9.89 2.91
CA GLN A 7 -6.30 10.10 1.48
C GLN A 7 -5.59 11.39 1.09
N VAL A 8 -4.75 11.30 0.07
CA VAL A 8 -3.96 12.43 -0.42
C VAL A 8 -4.16 12.58 -1.92
N MET A 9 -3.81 13.74 -2.46
CA MET A 9 -3.82 13.94 -3.90
C MET A 9 -2.82 13.01 -4.56
N THR A 10 -3.24 12.34 -5.63
CA THR A 10 -2.38 11.46 -6.40
C THR A 10 -1.17 12.23 -6.94
N GLY A 11 0.02 11.72 -6.68
CA GLY A 11 1.28 12.39 -6.99
C GLY A 11 1.90 13.11 -5.80
N SER A 12 1.15 13.33 -4.71
CA SER A 12 1.64 14.01 -3.51
C SER A 12 2.07 13.08 -2.39
N GLU A 13 1.97 11.77 -2.56
CA GLU A 13 2.19 10.78 -1.49
C GLU A 13 3.55 10.94 -0.83
N ARG A 14 4.62 11.02 -1.61
CA ARG A 14 5.98 11.13 -1.08
C ARG A 14 6.24 12.47 -0.42
N ASP A 15 5.71 13.55 -0.99
CA ASP A 15 5.85 14.90 -0.42
C ASP A 15 5.11 15.01 0.91
N VAL A 16 3.92 14.43 1.01
CA VAL A 16 3.17 14.36 2.27
C VAL A 16 3.95 13.59 3.32
N CYS A 17 4.50 12.42 2.98
CA CYS A 17 5.35 11.66 3.90
C CYS A 17 6.53 12.46 4.39
N THR A 18 7.23 13.15 3.50
CA THR A 18 8.40 13.98 3.86
C THR A 18 7.99 15.11 4.80
N ALA A 19 6.89 15.80 4.50
CA ALA A 19 6.40 16.89 5.33
C ALA A 19 5.98 16.41 6.72
N LEU A 20 5.29 15.28 6.82
CA LEU A 20 4.89 14.71 8.10
C LEU A 20 6.10 14.27 8.94
N ARG A 21 7.06 13.61 8.32
CA ARG A 21 8.29 13.17 9.01
C ARG A 21 9.09 14.34 9.57
N ARG A 22 9.15 15.45 8.83
CA ARG A 22 9.79 16.69 9.31
C ARG A 22 9.10 17.27 10.54
N LYS A 23 7.82 17.00 10.72
CA LYS A 23 7.05 17.39 11.89
C LYS A 23 7.08 16.36 13.01
N GLY A 24 7.88 15.32 12.88
CA GLY A 24 7.99 14.25 13.86
C GLY A 24 6.88 13.21 13.81
N VAL A 25 6.09 13.20 12.76
CA VAL A 25 4.99 12.24 12.57
C VAL A 25 5.48 11.08 11.70
N LYS A 26 5.26 9.84 12.18
CA LYS A 26 5.62 8.65 11.44
C LYS A 26 4.67 8.46 10.28
N ALA A 27 5.20 8.41 9.07
CA ALA A 27 4.41 8.30 7.85
C ALA A 27 5.07 7.31 6.88
N ARG A 28 4.23 6.55 6.16
CA ARG A 28 4.64 5.55 5.18
C ARG A 28 3.82 5.70 3.92
N ALA A 29 4.48 5.69 2.77
CA ALA A 29 3.86 5.49 1.46
C ALA A 29 4.58 4.30 0.81
N PRO A 30 4.18 3.06 1.14
CA PRO A 30 4.89 1.88 0.68
C PRO A 30 5.02 1.85 -0.83
N ASP A 31 6.19 1.53 -1.32
CA ASP A 31 6.44 1.29 -2.73
C ASP A 31 6.89 -0.14 -2.97
N GLN A 32 6.81 -0.55 -4.21
CA GLN A 32 7.15 -1.89 -4.63
C GLN A 32 7.95 -1.84 -5.92
N ARG A 33 8.82 -2.81 -6.07
CA ARG A 33 9.54 -3.05 -7.32
C ARG A 33 8.66 -3.90 -8.22
N MET A 34 8.44 -3.43 -9.46
CA MET A 34 7.63 -4.12 -10.44
C MET A 34 8.40 -4.28 -11.75
N GLU A 35 8.19 -5.41 -12.41
CA GLU A 35 8.63 -5.58 -13.77
C GLU A 35 7.58 -5.03 -14.73
N ILE A 36 7.99 -4.13 -15.61
CA ILE A 36 7.14 -3.46 -16.57
C ILE A 36 7.69 -3.69 -17.96
N ARG A 37 6.83 -4.06 -18.90
CA ARG A 37 7.24 -4.27 -20.26
C ARG A 37 7.12 -2.98 -21.05
N ARG A 38 8.25 -2.53 -21.62
CA ARG A 38 8.33 -1.37 -22.49
C ARG A 38 9.08 -1.72 -23.76
N ARG A 39 8.48 -1.44 -24.93
CA ARG A 39 9.08 -1.73 -26.23
C ARG A 39 9.54 -3.20 -26.35
N GLY A 40 8.73 -4.11 -25.86
CA GLY A 40 9.04 -5.54 -25.89
C GLY A 40 10.05 -6.03 -24.87
N GLN A 41 10.59 -5.16 -24.02
CA GLN A 41 11.60 -5.51 -23.02
C GLN A 41 11.05 -5.31 -21.60
N TRP A 42 11.45 -6.19 -20.69
CA TRP A 42 11.13 -6.08 -19.27
C TRP A 42 12.12 -5.14 -18.60
N GLN A 43 11.58 -4.18 -17.85
CA GLN A 43 12.34 -3.22 -17.05
C GLN A 43 11.80 -3.25 -15.64
N THR A 44 12.65 -2.93 -14.66
CA THR A 44 12.27 -2.85 -13.27
C THR A 44 12.03 -1.40 -12.90
N GLU A 45 10.86 -1.11 -12.32
CA GLU A 45 10.50 0.23 -11.83
C GLU A 45 9.91 0.14 -10.43
N ASP A 46 10.18 1.15 -9.61
CA ASP A 46 9.55 1.29 -8.31
C ASP A 46 8.24 2.06 -8.47
N ARG A 47 7.16 1.51 -7.92
CA ARG A 47 5.81 2.07 -7.97
C ARG A 47 5.20 2.09 -6.59
N LEU A 48 4.41 3.12 -6.30
CA LEU A 48 3.63 3.14 -5.06
C LEU A 48 2.67 1.95 -5.00
N LEU A 49 2.60 1.32 -3.84
CA LEU A 49 1.67 0.20 -3.61
C LEU A 49 0.22 0.69 -3.62
N LEU A 50 -0.06 1.82 -3.00
CA LEU A 50 -1.39 2.44 -2.90
C LEU A 50 -1.34 3.90 -3.31
N PRO A 51 -1.40 4.22 -4.61
CA PRO A 51 -1.49 5.61 -5.04
C PRO A 51 -2.71 6.31 -4.43
N GLY A 52 -2.49 7.53 -3.93
CA GLY A 52 -3.52 8.34 -3.29
C GLY A 52 -3.67 8.15 -1.79
N TYR A 53 -2.79 7.36 -1.15
CA TYR A 53 -2.88 7.08 0.28
C TYR A 53 -1.52 7.14 0.97
N VAL A 54 -1.55 7.60 2.22
CA VAL A 54 -0.38 7.63 3.11
C VAL A 54 -0.80 7.05 4.46
N PHE A 55 0.04 6.18 5.01
CA PHE A 55 -0.18 5.62 6.34
C PHE A 55 0.50 6.47 7.40
N VAL A 56 -0.20 6.74 8.49
CA VAL A 56 0.31 7.54 9.61
C VAL A 56 0.28 6.70 10.88
N GLY A 57 1.45 6.58 11.52
CA GLY A 57 1.60 5.88 12.81
C GLY A 57 1.71 6.87 13.96
N ALA A 58 0.69 6.93 14.79
CA ALA A 58 0.63 7.88 15.90
C ALA A 58 -0.50 7.53 16.87
N GLU A 59 -0.56 8.27 17.99
CA GLU A 59 -1.80 8.38 18.77
C GLU A 59 -2.63 9.51 18.17
N TYR A 60 -3.90 9.25 17.90
CA TYR A 60 -4.79 10.26 17.34
C TYR A 60 -5.22 11.25 18.43
N THR A 61 -4.89 12.50 18.23
CA THR A 61 -5.22 13.60 19.14
C THR A 61 -5.66 14.82 18.33
N ALA A 62 -6.27 15.80 18.98
CA ALA A 62 -6.57 17.06 18.33
C ALA A 62 -5.29 17.75 17.81
N ALA A 63 -4.18 17.63 18.55
CA ALA A 63 -2.90 18.16 18.10
C ALA A 63 -2.42 17.50 16.81
N LEU A 64 -2.54 16.19 16.70
CA LEU A 64 -2.19 15.46 15.47
C LEU A 64 -3.04 15.92 14.30
N PHE A 65 -4.34 16.06 14.50
CA PHE A 65 -5.26 16.55 13.47
C PHE A 65 -4.80 17.92 12.94
N HIS A 66 -4.45 18.84 13.83
CA HIS A 66 -4.01 20.17 13.45
C HIS A 66 -2.63 20.20 12.79
N VAL A 67 -1.77 19.24 13.09
CA VAL A 67 -0.46 19.11 12.44
C VAL A 67 -0.60 18.54 11.03
N VAL A 68 -1.46 17.56 10.85
CA VAL A 68 -1.61 16.81 9.58
C VAL A 68 -2.48 17.54 8.58
N SER A 69 -3.60 18.12 9.03
CA SER A 69 -4.61 18.68 8.13
C SER A 69 -4.10 19.78 7.19
N PRO A 70 -3.19 20.70 7.60
CA PRO A 70 -2.71 21.75 6.70
C PRO A 70 -1.61 21.31 5.75
N VAL A 71 -1.14 20.07 5.82
CA VAL A 71 -0.07 19.60 4.93
C VAL A 71 -0.59 19.59 3.49
N PRO A 72 0.12 20.24 2.55
CA PRO A 72 -0.32 20.27 1.16
C PRO A 72 -0.45 18.87 0.57
N GLY A 73 -1.56 18.60 -0.09
CA GLY A 73 -1.87 17.31 -0.68
C GLY A 73 -2.76 16.42 0.19
N VAL A 74 -2.88 16.67 1.48
CA VAL A 74 -3.78 15.93 2.36
C VAL A 74 -5.23 16.29 2.05
N ILE A 75 -6.06 15.27 1.80
CA ILE A 75 -7.49 15.46 1.53
C ILE A 75 -8.30 15.18 2.79
N ARG A 76 -8.14 13.99 3.37
CA ARG A 76 -8.91 13.57 4.55
C ARG A 76 -8.33 12.36 5.23
N TRP A 77 -8.73 12.13 6.47
CA TRP A 77 -8.53 10.87 7.17
C TRP A 77 -9.59 9.86 6.73
N LEU A 78 -9.20 8.61 6.51
CA LEU A 78 -10.17 7.57 6.20
C LEU A 78 -10.87 7.10 7.47
N GLY A 79 -12.19 6.86 7.35
CA GLY A 79 -12.98 6.31 8.44
C GLY A 79 -13.26 7.27 9.59
N LEU A 80 -13.24 8.57 9.33
CA LEU A 80 -13.51 9.62 10.33
C LEU A 80 -15.02 9.77 10.59
N GLU A 81 -15.67 8.72 11.12
CA GLU A 81 -17.13 8.73 11.30
C GLU A 81 -17.60 9.15 12.70
N HIS A 82 -16.78 8.95 13.72
CA HIS A 82 -17.15 9.22 15.12
C HIS A 82 -16.14 10.13 15.84
N GLY A 83 -15.59 11.11 15.13
CA GLY A 83 -14.61 12.03 15.68
C GLY A 83 -13.17 11.51 15.66
N GLU A 84 -12.97 10.25 15.34
CA GLU A 84 -11.65 9.64 15.17
C GLU A 84 -11.60 8.84 13.87
N PRO A 85 -10.44 8.82 13.17
CA PRO A 85 -10.27 7.95 12.01
C PRO A 85 -10.24 6.49 12.45
N GLN A 86 -10.57 5.59 11.53
CA GLN A 86 -10.48 4.17 11.78
C GLN A 86 -9.02 3.73 11.78
N ALA A 87 -8.57 3.15 12.90
CA ALA A 87 -7.25 2.57 12.98
C ALA A 87 -7.21 1.22 12.26
N LEU A 88 -6.07 0.91 11.65
CA LEU A 88 -5.79 -0.42 11.17
C LEU A 88 -5.52 -1.34 12.37
N ASP A 89 -6.02 -2.57 12.33
CA ASP A 89 -5.63 -3.56 13.32
C ASP A 89 -4.18 -4.04 13.07
N THR A 90 -3.61 -4.77 14.01
CA THR A 90 -2.22 -5.25 13.93
C THR A 90 -2.00 -6.13 12.69
N ARG A 91 -2.98 -6.95 12.35
CA ARG A 91 -2.91 -7.84 11.18
C ARG A 91 -2.86 -7.04 9.89
N GLU A 92 -3.69 -6.01 9.76
CA GLU A 92 -3.69 -5.13 8.60
C GLU A 92 -2.36 -4.37 8.48
N ALA A 93 -1.84 -3.84 9.57
CA ALA A 93 -0.57 -3.13 9.58
C ALA A 93 0.59 -4.02 9.12
N LEU A 94 0.63 -5.28 9.56
CA LEU A 94 1.62 -6.25 9.11
C LEU A 94 1.45 -6.62 7.64
N ARG A 95 0.22 -6.74 7.19
CA ARG A 95 -0.11 -7.03 5.78
C ARG A 95 0.46 -5.96 4.84
N TRP A 96 0.38 -4.69 5.22
CA TRP A 96 0.90 -3.56 4.44
C TRP A 96 2.38 -3.30 4.69
N ARG A 97 3.04 -4.09 5.52
CA ARG A 97 4.47 -3.96 5.85
C ARG A 97 4.86 -2.60 6.42
N LEU A 98 4.00 -2.05 7.30
CA LEU A 98 4.20 -0.71 7.86
C LEU A 98 5.32 -0.64 8.90
N ASP A 99 5.86 -1.77 9.32
CA ASP A 99 6.99 -1.88 10.23
C ASP A 99 8.35 -1.57 9.57
N SER A 100 8.38 -1.41 8.25
CA SER A 100 9.59 -1.16 7.48
C SER A 100 9.35 -0.07 6.42
N ASP A 101 10.43 0.62 6.05
CA ASP A 101 10.47 1.58 4.94
C ASP A 101 11.05 0.96 3.66
N GLU A 102 11.33 -0.33 3.67
CA GLU A 102 11.93 -0.99 2.53
C GLU A 102 10.97 -1.10 1.36
N THR A 103 11.49 -0.95 0.15
CA THR A 103 10.76 -1.21 -1.08
C THR A 103 10.42 -2.70 -1.16
N LEU A 104 9.15 -3.01 -1.42
CA LEU A 104 8.69 -4.39 -1.53
C LEU A 104 9.19 -5.02 -2.82
N GLU A 105 9.73 -6.22 -2.73
CA GLU A 105 10.13 -7.00 -3.90
C GLU A 105 8.91 -7.65 -4.56
N PRO A 106 8.97 -7.98 -5.87
CA PRO A 106 7.90 -8.72 -6.52
C PRO A 106 7.70 -10.09 -5.86
N SER A 107 6.47 -10.56 -5.84
CA SER A 107 6.15 -11.91 -5.35
C SER A 107 6.48 -12.95 -6.40
N ARG A 108 7.09 -14.07 -5.99
CA ARG A 108 7.34 -15.21 -6.87
C ARG A 108 6.12 -16.11 -6.89
N VAL A 109 5.66 -16.45 -8.08
CA VAL A 109 4.44 -17.23 -8.28
C VAL A 109 4.71 -18.40 -9.25
N LEU A 110 4.33 -19.59 -8.82
CA LEU A 110 4.37 -20.78 -9.66
C LEU A 110 3.03 -20.91 -10.40
N PHE A 111 3.11 -20.98 -11.73
CA PHE A 111 1.93 -21.18 -12.57
C PHE A 111 1.90 -22.62 -13.06
N HIS A 112 0.75 -23.26 -12.89
CA HIS A 112 0.49 -24.62 -13.34
C HIS A 112 -0.10 -24.65 -14.75
N ALA A 113 0.04 -25.79 -15.42
CA ALA A 113 -0.49 -25.96 -16.78
C ALA A 113 -2.01 -25.85 -16.86
N ASP A 114 -2.73 -26.15 -15.78
CA ASP A 114 -4.19 -26.04 -15.69
C ASP A 114 -4.71 -24.63 -15.45
N GLY A 115 -3.82 -23.64 -15.36
CA GLY A 115 -4.17 -22.24 -15.11
C GLY A 115 -4.23 -21.85 -13.65
N THR A 116 -4.05 -22.80 -12.72
CA THR A 116 -3.91 -22.48 -11.29
C THR A 116 -2.52 -21.93 -10.98
N TRP A 117 -2.38 -21.34 -9.82
CA TRP A 117 -1.12 -20.71 -9.41
C TRP A 117 -0.94 -20.79 -7.89
N HIS A 118 0.33 -20.72 -7.48
CA HIS A 118 0.72 -20.66 -6.06
C HIS A 118 1.70 -19.55 -5.84
N VAL A 119 1.48 -18.75 -4.79
CA VAL A 119 2.44 -17.76 -4.32
C VAL A 119 3.51 -18.49 -3.51
N LEU A 120 4.76 -18.41 -3.96
CA LEU A 120 5.88 -19.04 -3.27
C LEU A 120 6.42 -18.16 -2.15
N ASP A 121 6.55 -16.87 -2.42
CA ASP A 121 7.00 -15.86 -1.45
C ASP A 121 6.66 -14.47 -1.93
N GLY A 122 6.93 -13.49 -1.09
CA GLY A 122 6.75 -12.07 -1.36
C GLY A 122 5.51 -11.46 -0.73
N PRO A 123 5.28 -10.16 -0.97
CA PRO A 123 4.20 -9.42 -0.32
C PRO A 123 2.79 -9.95 -0.57
N LEU A 124 2.56 -10.55 -1.73
CA LEU A 124 1.26 -11.10 -2.11
C LEU A 124 0.80 -12.21 -1.15
N ALA A 125 1.73 -12.92 -0.53
CA ALA A 125 1.41 -14.00 0.41
C ALA A 125 0.57 -13.50 1.60
N ALA A 126 0.75 -12.26 2.01
CA ALA A 126 -0.01 -11.68 3.14
C ALA A 126 -1.49 -11.42 2.81
N PHE A 127 -1.85 -11.49 1.54
CA PHE A 127 -3.22 -11.26 1.06
C PHE A 127 -3.94 -12.56 0.71
N ALA A 128 -3.47 -13.70 1.22
CA ALA A 128 -4.18 -14.97 1.10
C ALA A 128 -5.60 -14.83 1.67
N GLY A 129 -6.60 -15.33 0.96
CA GLY A 129 -8.00 -15.18 1.32
C GLY A 129 -8.69 -13.93 0.74
N CYS A 130 -7.93 -12.99 0.20
CA CYS A 130 -8.52 -11.87 -0.56
C CYS A 130 -8.77 -12.32 -2.00
N PRO A 131 -9.78 -11.73 -2.69
CA PRO A 131 -9.95 -11.96 -4.12
C PRO A 131 -8.72 -11.48 -4.90
N VAL A 132 -8.19 -12.35 -5.76
CA VAL A 132 -7.00 -12.06 -6.58
C VAL A 132 -7.31 -12.36 -8.05
N ARG A 133 -7.00 -11.39 -8.91
CA ARG A 133 -6.98 -11.60 -10.35
C ARG A 133 -5.52 -11.62 -10.82
N MET A 134 -5.06 -12.75 -11.32
CA MET A 134 -3.69 -12.93 -11.76
C MET A 134 -3.57 -12.66 -13.25
N GLU A 135 -2.63 -11.79 -13.62
CA GLU A 135 -2.30 -11.45 -15.01
C GLU A 135 -0.85 -11.87 -15.30
N ARG A 136 -0.67 -13.11 -15.70
CA ARG A 136 0.66 -13.69 -15.93
C ARG A 136 1.46 -12.92 -16.98
N ARG A 137 0.83 -12.57 -18.10
CA ARG A 137 1.51 -11.87 -19.20
C ARG A 137 2.03 -10.50 -18.80
N GLN A 138 1.31 -9.82 -17.90
CA GLN A 138 1.70 -8.50 -17.40
C GLN A 138 2.59 -8.58 -16.15
N ARG A 139 2.79 -9.79 -15.62
CA ARG A 139 3.50 -10.02 -14.35
C ARG A 139 2.91 -9.19 -13.21
N ARG A 140 1.60 -9.27 -13.07
CA ARG A 140 0.83 -8.54 -12.06
C ARG A 140 -0.26 -9.39 -11.45
N ALA A 141 -0.54 -9.08 -10.18
CA ALA A 141 -1.71 -9.57 -9.48
C ALA A 141 -2.53 -8.38 -8.99
N TYR A 142 -3.83 -8.45 -9.16
CA TYR A 142 -4.76 -7.43 -8.67
C TYR A 142 -5.51 -8.01 -7.50
N VAL A 143 -5.30 -7.43 -6.32
CA VAL A 143 -5.91 -7.88 -5.08
C VAL A 143 -6.98 -6.89 -4.65
N THR A 144 -8.14 -7.39 -4.25
CA THR A 144 -9.17 -6.58 -3.59
C THR A 144 -9.01 -6.75 -2.09
N ALA A 145 -8.62 -5.68 -1.41
CA ALA A 145 -8.40 -5.68 0.03
C ALA A 145 -9.11 -4.50 0.68
N GLU A 146 -9.48 -4.64 1.94
CA GLU A 146 -10.08 -3.55 2.69
C GLU A 146 -9.03 -2.58 3.20
N LEU A 147 -9.35 -1.30 3.08
CA LEU A 147 -8.56 -0.21 3.62
C LEU A 147 -9.51 0.82 4.22
N GLY A 148 -9.44 1.00 5.53
CA GLY A 148 -10.34 1.93 6.21
C GLY A 148 -11.81 1.57 6.05
N GLY A 149 -12.14 0.27 6.03
CA GLY A 149 -13.50 -0.25 5.88
C GLY A 149 -14.04 -0.22 4.45
N VAL A 150 -13.24 0.18 3.46
CA VAL A 150 -13.65 0.23 2.06
C VAL A 150 -12.74 -0.66 1.21
N ALA A 151 -13.36 -1.45 0.33
CA ALA A 151 -12.61 -2.30 -0.59
C ALA A 151 -11.79 -1.46 -1.57
N ARG A 152 -10.52 -1.81 -1.71
CA ARG A 152 -9.60 -1.16 -2.64
C ARG A 152 -8.87 -2.21 -3.47
N ARG A 153 -8.62 -1.87 -4.73
CA ARG A 153 -7.85 -2.70 -5.63
C ARG A 153 -6.38 -2.31 -5.58
N VAL A 154 -5.54 -3.30 -5.35
CA VAL A 154 -4.09 -3.11 -5.21
C VAL A 154 -3.39 -3.96 -6.25
N ARG A 155 -2.40 -3.38 -6.93
CA ARG A 155 -1.56 -4.12 -7.88
C ARG A 155 -0.29 -4.58 -7.20
N PHE A 156 0.07 -5.83 -7.44
CA PHE A 156 1.35 -6.38 -7.00
C PHE A 156 2.17 -6.84 -8.19
N GLY A 157 3.46 -6.59 -8.14
CA GLY A 157 4.40 -7.17 -9.07
C GLY A 157 4.56 -8.66 -8.83
N VAL A 158 4.64 -9.43 -9.90
CA VAL A 158 4.75 -10.89 -9.86
C VAL A 158 5.90 -11.33 -10.77
N ILE A 159 6.69 -12.27 -10.30
CA ILE A 159 7.71 -12.95 -11.10
C ILE A 159 7.26 -14.40 -11.29
N PRO A 160 6.95 -14.83 -12.50
CA PRO A 160 6.66 -16.22 -12.80
C PRO A 160 7.90 -17.10 -12.58
N VAL A 161 7.69 -18.23 -11.96
CA VAL A 161 8.76 -19.19 -11.67
C VAL A 161 8.52 -20.48 -12.45
#